data_984b58c7cd48c7660c018704e6b27b76
#
_entry.id   984b58c7cd48c7660c018704e6b27b76
#
_cell.length_a   1.000
_cell.length_b   1.000
_cell.length_c   1.000
_cell.angle_alpha   90.00
_cell.angle_beta   90.00
_cell.angle_gamma   90.00
#
_symmetry.space_group_name_H-M   'P 1'
#
loop_
_entity.id
_entity.type
_entity.pdbx_description
1 polymer ?
#
loop_
_entity_poly.entity_id
_entity_poly.type
_entity_poly.pdbx_seq_one_letter_code
_entity_poly.pdbx_strand_id
1 'polypeptide(L)'
;MKILHVLAQLPIKTGSGVYFTNVIEGLKQFEVEQAAVYATTPEYDFNFLDEKFEVEFQGKDISFPIVGMSDIMPYENTLYKNMTAEMLETWQEEFRKKLEKAKIEFKPDVVITHHLWILSSIVCDVFEGEKVIGVCHNTDIRQAEKNPVMKDKYAKNLGKLDKILALSSGVIE
;
A
#
# COMPACT_ATOMS: atom_id res chain seq x y z
N MET A 1 8.91 4.62 19.29
CA MET A 1 8.33 3.59 18.40
C MET A 1 8.31 4.14 16.98
N LYS A 2 8.74 3.35 16.00
CA LYS A 2 8.79 3.71 14.59
C LYS A 2 7.71 2.98 13.81
N ILE A 3 6.87 3.73 13.09
CA ILE A 3 5.74 3.20 12.33
C ILE A 3 5.93 3.50 10.84
N LEU A 4 5.92 2.45 10.01
CA LEU A 4 5.92 2.58 8.56
C LEU A 4 4.50 2.39 8.02
N HIS A 5 4.01 3.36 7.27
CA HIS A 5 2.72 3.29 6.58
C HIS A 5 2.92 2.92 5.11
N VAL A 6 2.08 2.02 4.59
CA VAL A 6 2.21 1.53 3.20
C VAL A 6 0.87 1.63 2.47
N LEU A 7 0.87 2.26 1.28
CA LEU A 7 -0.31 2.42 0.42
C LEU A 7 0.08 2.30 -1.06
N ALA A 8 -0.64 1.47 -1.83
CA ALA A 8 -0.38 1.28 -3.26
C ALA A 8 -0.92 2.39 -4.18
N GLN A 9 -1.53 3.41 -3.63
CA GLN A 9 -2.25 4.47 -4.35
C GLN A 9 -1.76 5.85 -3.92
N LEU A 10 -2.32 6.90 -4.56
CA LEU A 10 -2.17 8.27 -4.08
C LEU A 10 -2.72 8.42 -2.66
N PRO A 11 -2.03 9.13 -1.77
CA PRO A 11 -2.49 9.40 -0.40
C PRO A 11 -3.58 10.47 -0.33
N ILE A 12 -4.28 10.73 -1.43
CA ILE A 12 -5.37 11.71 -1.58
C ILE A 12 -6.46 11.19 -2.52
N LYS A 13 -7.53 11.96 -2.69
CA LYS A 13 -8.64 11.79 -3.65
C LYS A 13 -9.51 10.54 -3.47
N THR A 14 -9.04 9.50 -2.79
CA THR A 14 -9.81 8.28 -2.49
C THR A 14 -10.09 8.17 -1.00
N GLY A 15 -11.11 7.41 -0.61
CA GLY A 15 -11.40 7.16 0.80
C GLY A 15 -10.20 6.53 1.54
N SER A 16 -9.53 5.56 0.90
CA SER A 16 -8.34 4.93 1.48
C SER A 16 -7.14 5.87 1.55
N GLY A 17 -6.95 6.75 0.55
CA GLY A 17 -5.90 7.76 0.56
C GLY A 17 -6.10 8.79 1.69
N VAL A 18 -7.32 9.29 1.85
CA VAL A 18 -7.69 10.21 2.95
C VAL A 18 -7.57 9.52 4.30
N TYR A 19 -8.01 8.27 4.42
CA TYR A 19 -7.86 7.49 5.66
C TYR A 19 -6.38 7.31 6.03
N PHE A 20 -5.54 6.97 5.05
CA PHE A 20 -4.10 6.83 5.22
C PHE A 20 -3.46 8.11 5.82
N THR A 21 -3.71 9.27 5.23
CA THR A 21 -3.18 10.55 5.73
C THR A 21 -3.77 10.94 7.09
N ASN A 22 -5.05 10.66 7.33
CA ASN A 22 -5.69 10.92 8.62
C ASN A 22 -5.10 10.06 9.75
N VAL A 23 -4.75 8.80 9.49
CA VAL A 23 -4.07 7.93 10.48
C VAL A 23 -2.70 8.51 10.81
N ILE A 24 -1.92 8.91 9.79
CA ILE A 24 -0.61 9.53 9.98
C ILE A 24 -0.73 10.81 10.82
N GLU A 25 -1.67 11.69 10.46
CA GLU A 25 -1.88 12.95 11.17
C GLU A 25 -2.35 12.72 12.62
N GLY A 26 -3.28 11.78 12.82
CA GLY A 26 -3.75 11.41 14.14
C GLY A 26 -2.67 10.86 15.07
N LEU A 27 -1.68 10.17 14.51
CA LEU A 27 -0.56 9.62 15.27
C LEU A 27 0.51 10.66 15.64
N LYS A 28 0.53 11.85 15.01
CA LYS A 28 1.46 12.93 15.37
C LYS A 28 1.29 13.47 16.80
N GLN A 29 0.11 13.25 17.40
CA GLN A 29 -0.12 13.61 18.81
C GLN A 29 0.59 12.70 19.80
N PHE A 30 1.16 11.58 19.35
CA PHE A 30 1.89 10.63 20.16
C PHE A 30 3.40 10.73 19.89
N GLU A 31 4.22 10.28 20.82
CA GLU A 31 5.69 10.22 20.64
C GLU A 31 6.10 9.04 19.75
N VAL A 32 5.78 9.14 18.45
CA VAL A 32 6.11 8.13 17.43
C VAL A 32 6.81 8.77 16.23
N GLU A 33 7.82 8.10 15.73
CA GLU A 33 8.43 8.44 14.45
C GLU A 33 7.65 7.74 13.33
N GLN A 34 7.40 8.42 12.22
CA GLN A 34 6.60 7.88 11.14
C GLN A 34 7.30 8.04 9.79
N ALA A 35 7.19 7.02 8.95
CA ALA A 35 7.58 7.05 7.54
C ALA A 35 6.49 6.44 6.67
N ALA A 36 6.55 6.68 5.37
CA ALA A 36 5.56 6.14 4.44
C ALA A 36 6.19 5.64 3.13
N VAL A 37 5.66 4.49 2.63
CA VAL A 37 5.83 4.01 1.26
C VAL A 37 4.49 4.16 0.55
N TYR A 38 4.45 4.89 -0.56
CA TYR A 38 3.20 5.10 -1.29
C TYR A 38 3.43 5.42 -2.77
N ALA A 39 2.37 5.29 -3.57
CA ALA A 39 2.38 5.66 -4.97
C ALA A 39 2.19 7.18 -5.14
N THR A 40 2.93 7.78 -6.05
CA THR A 40 2.79 9.18 -6.45
C THR A 40 2.95 9.35 -7.96
N THR A 41 2.77 10.56 -8.47
CA THR A 41 3.09 10.96 -9.84
C THR A 41 3.89 12.27 -9.82
N PRO A 42 4.59 12.67 -10.91
CA PRO A 42 5.41 13.88 -10.95
C PRO A 42 4.66 15.19 -10.67
N GLU A 43 3.33 15.18 -10.76
CA GLU A 43 2.49 16.36 -10.50
C GLU A 43 2.28 16.67 -9.00
N TYR A 44 2.61 15.72 -8.11
CA TYR A 44 2.39 15.86 -6.67
C TYR A 44 3.70 15.96 -5.90
N ASP A 45 3.70 16.85 -4.91
CA ASP A 45 4.73 16.96 -3.86
C ASP A 45 4.01 16.95 -2.50
N PHE A 46 4.05 15.79 -1.83
CA PHE A 46 3.35 15.60 -0.55
C PHE A 46 4.25 15.94 0.63
N ASN A 47 3.72 16.74 1.58
CA ASN A 47 4.43 17.22 2.76
C ASN A 47 3.82 16.75 4.09
N PHE A 48 3.10 15.62 4.10
CA PHE A 48 2.49 15.09 5.32
C PHE A 48 3.49 14.38 6.25
N LEU A 49 4.63 13.92 5.72
CA LEU A 49 5.76 13.34 6.45
C LEU A 49 7.10 13.74 5.81
N ASP A 50 8.16 13.82 6.62
CA ASP A 50 9.52 14.07 6.15
C ASP A 50 10.16 12.79 5.56
N GLU A 51 9.98 11.65 6.22
CA GLU A 51 10.49 10.34 5.77
C GLU A 51 9.52 9.67 4.79
N LYS A 52 9.85 9.74 3.49
CA LYS A 52 9.02 9.21 2.40
C LYS A 52 9.82 8.34 1.45
N PHE A 53 9.23 7.22 1.05
CA PHE A 53 9.76 6.28 0.05
C PHE A 53 8.73 6.14 -1.08
N GLU A 54 8.78 7.05 -2.02
CA GLU A 54 7.79 7.19 -3.08
C GLU A 54 8.06 6.25 -4.25
N VAL A 55 7.00 5.61 -4.77
CA VAL A 55 7.00 4.94 -6.08
C VAL A 55 6.33 5.88 -7.07
N GLU A 56 7.11 6.47 -7.98
CA GLU A 56 6.65 7.46 -8.93
C GLU A 56 6.15 6.81 -10.22
N PHE A 57 4.83 6.84 -10.41
CA PHE A 57 4.15 6.39 -11.63
C PHE A 57 4.12 7.49 -12.69
N GLN A 58 4.05 7.12 -13.98
CA GLN A 58 4.15 8.03 -15.12
C GLN A 58 5.41 8.93 -15.03
N GLY A 59 6.45 8.40 -14.40
CA GLY A 59 7.68 9.09 -14.08
C GLY A 59 8.89 8.16 -14.04
N LYS A 60 9.76 8.37 -13.06
CA LYS A 60 11.08 7.70 -13.00
C LYS A 60 11.05 6.21 -12.67
N ASP A 61 10.05 5.75 -11.89
CA ASP A 61 10.03 4.37 -11.41
C ASP A 61 9.14 3.47 -12.30
N ILE A 62 7.93 3.93 -12.63
CA ILE A 62 6.93 3.17 -13.41
C ILE A 62 6.36 4.05 -14.52
N SER A 63 6.28 3.54 -15.77
CA SER A 63 5.85 4.32 -16.92
C SER A 63 4.34 4.43 -17.12
N PHE A 64 3.55 3.53 -16.52
CA PHE A 64 2.09 3.50 -16.66
C PHE A 64 1.38 4.19 -15.47
N PRO A 65 0.08 4.50 -15.60
CA PRO A 65 -0.70 5.11 -14.52
C PRO A 65 -0.81 4.23 -13.28
N ILE A 66 -1.00 4.86 -12.11
CA ILE A 66 -1.19 4.17 -10.81
C ILE A 66 -2.26 3.08 -10.92
N VAL A 67 -2.00 1.92 -10.34
CA VAL A 67 -2.93 0.80 -10.35
C VAL A 67 -4.02 1.01 -9.30
N GLY A 68 -5.27 1.15 -9.74
CA GLY A 68 -6.41 1.43 -8.88
C GLY A 68 -7.00 0.20 -8.22
N MET A 69 -7.40 0.33 -6.96
CA MET A 69 -8.16 -0.69 -6.23
C MET A 69 -9.63 -0.75 -6.65
N SER A 70 -10.13 0.25 -7.38
CA SER A 70 -11.47 0.30 -7.95
C SER A 70 -11.39 0.47 -9.47
N ASP A 71 -12.40 -0.01 -10.19
CA ASP A 71 -12.48 0.15 -11.65
C ASP A 71 -12.66 1.62 -12.05
N ILE A 72 -13.24 2.43 -11.17
CA ILE A 72 -13.41 3.88 -11.34
C ILE A 72 -12.62 4.58 -10.25
N MET A 73 -11.61 5.35 -10.65
CA MET A 73 -10.78 6.16 -9.77
C MET A 73 -10.94 7.65 -10.09
N PRO A 74 -10.73 8.57 -9.14
CA PRO A 74 -10.81 10.02 -9.38
C PRO A 74 -9.58 10.59 -10.12
N TYR A 75 -8.77 9.74 -10.70
CA TYR A 75 -7.59 10.05 -11.52
C TYR A 75 -7.36 8.94 -12.55
N GLU A 76 -6.54 9.20 -13.56
CA GLU A 76 -6.15 8.19 -14.54
C GLU A 76 -5.50 7.00 -13.84
N ASN A 77 -5.96 5.78 -14.14
CA ASN A 77 -5.48 4.59 -13.47
C ASN A 77 -5.38 3.39 -14.40
N THR A 78 -4.49 2.47 -14.04
CA THR A 78 -4.41 1.12 -14.58
C THR A 78 -5.31 0.19 -13.78
N LEU A 79 -5.98 -0.76 -14.44
CA LEU A 79 -6.76 -1.80 -13.75
C LEU A 79 -5.89 -3.05 -13.54
N TYR A 80 -5.98 -3.70 -12.40
CA TYR A 80 -5.25 -4.96 -12.15
C TYR A 80 -5.50 -6.01 -13.23
N LYS A 81 -6.74 -6.18 -13.68
CA LYS A 81 -7.10 -7.13 -14.75
C LYS A 81 -6.45 -6.83 -16.11
N ASN A 82 -6.00 -5.61 -16.34
CA ASN A 82 -5.40 -5.17 -17.60
C ASN A 82 -3.85 -5.16 -17.52
N MET A 83 -3.27 -5.46 -16.39
CA MET A 83 -1.81 -5.53 -16.24
C MET A 83 -1.25 -6.74 -17.00
N THR A 84 -0.26 -6.50 -17.84
CA THR A 84 0.56 -7.58 -18.40
C THR A 84 1.45 -8.20 -17.30
N ALA A 85 2.02 -9.37 -17.58
CA ALA A 85 2.98 -9.99 -16.66
C ALA A 85 4.18 -9.08 -16.37
N GLU A 86 4.70 -8.40 -17.42
CA GLU A 86 5.80 -7.44 -17.32
C GLU A 86 5.43 -6.22 -16.47
N MET A 87 4.25 -5.64 -16.67
CA MET A 87 3.77 -4.52 -15.85
C MET A 87 3.66 -4.91 -14.37
N LEU A 88 3.12 -6.10 -14.09
CA LEU A 88 2.97 -6.58 -12.72
C LEU A 88 4.33 -6.87 -12.07
N GLU A 89 5.28 -7.43 -12.82
CA GLU A 89 6.65 -7.66 -12.35
C GLU A 89 7.33 -6.33 -11.98
N THR A 90 7.31 -5.35 -12.90
CA THR A 90 7.86 -4.00 -12.66
C THR A 90 7.21 -3.35 -11.43
N TRP A 91 5.89 -3.42 -11.31
CA TRP A 91 5.15 -2.87 -10.19
C TRP A 91 5.58 -3.49 -8.85
N GLN A 92 5.71 -4.82 -8.80
CA GLN A 92 6.14 -5.55 -7.60
C GLN A 92 7.59 -5.20 -7.24
N GLU A 93 8.49 -5.15 -8.22
CA GLU A 93 9.90 -4.83 -8.02
C GLU A 93 10.10 -3.41 -7.48
N GLU A 94 9.42 -2.41 -8.04
CA GLU A 94 9.58 -1.02 -7.60
C GLU A 94 9.05 -0.80 -6.19
N PHE A 95 7.89 -1.38 -5.84
CA PHE A 95 7.42 -1.36 -4.45
C PHE A 95 8.36 -2.11 -3.50
N ARG A 96 8.85 -3.27 -3.89
CA ARG A 96 9.79 -4.05 -3.08
C ARG A 96 11.07 -3.27 -2.80
N LYS A 97 11.66 -2.63 -3.79
CA LYS A 97 12.85 -1.76 -3.62
C LYS A 97 12.62 -0.67 -2.57
N LYS A 98 11.47 0.01 -2.61
CA LYS A 98 11.16 1.06 -1.63
C LYS A 98 10.90 0.50 -0.23
N LEU A 99 10.25 -0.66 -0.13
CA LEU A 99 10.02 -1.35 1.14
C LEU A 99 11.34 -1.83 1.77
N GLU A 100 12.23 -2.43 1.00
CA GLU A 100 13.54 -2.86 1.46
C GLU A 100 14.41 -1.67 1.89
N LYS A 101 14.36 -0.57 1.13
CA LYS A 101 15.03 0.67 1.51
C LYS A 101 14.49 1.20 2.84
N ALA A 102 13.18 1.27 3.01
CA ALA A 102 12.55 1.70 4.25
C ALA A 102 12.92 0.78 5.43
N LYS A 103 12.99 -0.53 5.21
CA LYS A 103 13.42 -1.51 6.21
C LYS A 103 14.85 -1.22 6.72
N ILE A 104 15.77 -0.88 5.82
CA ILE A 104 17.18 -0.63 6.15
C ILE A 104 17.38 0.75 6.76
N GLU A 105 16.81 1.79 6.19
CA GLU A 105 17.05 3.18 6.56
C GLU A 105 16.19 3.63 7.75
N PHE A 106 14.89 3.33 7.73
CA PHE A 106 13.96 3.74 8.77
C PHE A 106 13.89 2.74 9.93
N LYS A 107 13.97 1.43 9.67
CA LYS A 107 13.91 0.33 10.66
C LYS A 107 12.64 0.39 11.51
N PRO A 108 11.46 0.18 10.92
CA PRO A 108 10.20 0.28 11.64
C PRO A 108 10.04 -0.81 12.70
N ASP A 109 9.39 -0.47 13.82
CA ASP A 109 8.94 -1.42 14.85
C ASP A 109 7.60 -2.05 14.45
N VAL A 110 6.78 -1.30 13.68
CA VAL A 110 5.45 -1.71 13.21
C VAL A 110 5.26 -1.22 11.78
N VAL A 111 4.70 -2.08 10.93
CA VAL A 111 4.27 -1.72 9.57
C VAL A 111 2.75 -1.76 9.50
N ILE A 112 2.12 -0.69 9.02
CA ILE A 112 0.67 -0.62 8.75
C ILE A 112 0.50 -0.57 7.24
N THR A 113 -0.05 -1.63 6.67
CA THR A 113 -0.29 -1.73 5.23
C THR A 113 -1.79 -1.63 4.92
N HIS A 114 -2.11 -0.80 3.93
CA HIS A 114 -3.49 -0.55 3.51
C HIS A 114 -3.85 -1.39 2.29
N HIS A 115 -5.07 -1.90 2.27
CA HIS A 115 -5.62 -2.89 1.34
C HIS A 115 -4.99 -4.29 1.48
N LEU A 116 -5.79 -5.27 1.82
CA LEU A 116 -5.39 -6.68 1.90
C LEU A 116 -5.27 -7.28 0.50
N TRP A 117 -4.26 -6.83 -0.24
CA TRP A 117 -4.04 -7.20 -1.64
C TRP A 117 -2.55 -7.48 -1.92
N ILE A 118 -2.12 -7.38 -3.17
CA ILE A 118 -0.77 -7.77 -3.62
C ILE A 118 0.33 -7.03 -2.85
N LEU A 119 0.22 -5.71 -2.65
CA LEU A 119 1.24 -4.95 -1.93
C LEU A 119 1.38 -5.41 -0.48
N SER A 120 0.27 -5.64 0.23
CA SER A 120 0.31 -6.16 1.60
C SER A 120 0.95 -7.55 1.70
N SER A 121 0.78 -8.39 0.67
CA SER A 121 1.48 -9.67 0.57
C SER A 121 3.00 -9.49 0.43
N ILE A 122 3.45 -8.50 -0.34
CA ILE A 122 4.88 -8.14 -0.46
C ILE A 122 5.41 -7.58 0.85
N VAL A 123 4.63 -6.75 1.54
CA VAL A 123 4.98 -6.22 2.87
C VAL A 123 5.23 -7.36 3.86
N CYS A 124 4.33 -8.36 3.91
CA CYS A 124 4.49 -9.52 4.78
C CYS A 124 5.75 -10.34 4.48
N ASP A 125 6.18 -10.35 3.22
CA ASP A 125 7.40 -11.03 2.80
C ASP A 125 8.66 -10.23 3.18
N VAL A 126 8.69 -8.94 2.85
CA VAL A 126 9.84 -8.05 3.15
C VAL A 126 10.05 -7.89 4.65
N PHE A 127 8.98 -7.75 5.42
CA PHE A 127 9.00 -7.53 6.87
C PHE A 127 8.73 -8.81 7.67
N GLU A 128 9.12 -9.97 7.13
CA GLU A 128 9.03 -11.23 7.89
C GLU A 128 9.82 -11.15 9.20
N GLY A 129 9.12 -11.41 10.31
CA GLY A 129 9.66 -11.29 11.67
C GLY A 129 9.39 -9.95 12.36
N GLU A 130 8.99 -8.90 11.63
CA GLU A 130 8.49 -7.65 12.19
C GLU A 130 6.96 -7.67 12.33
N LYS A 131 6.42 -6.75 13.13
CA LYS A 131 4.98 -6.65 13.32
C LYS A 131 4.30 -5.95 12.15
N VAL A 132 3.39 -6.66 11.47
CA VAL A 132 2.64 -6.15 10.31
C VAL A 132 1.14 -6.16 10.58
N ILE A 133 0.50 -4.99 10.46
CA ILE A 133 -0.93 -4.77 10.62
C ILE A 133 -1.53 -4.43 9.26
N GLY A 134 -2.54 -5.18 8.83
CA GLY A 134 -3.28 -4.90 7.60
C GLY A 134 -4.57 -4.14 7.86
N VAL A 135 -4.89 -3.14 7.04
CA VAL A 135 -6.16 -2.40 7.07
C VAL A 135 -7.00 -2.80 5.87
N CYS A 136 -8.19 -3.36 6.13
CA CYS A 136 -9.15 -3.76 5.10
C CYS A 136 -10.05 -2.59 4.71
N HIS A 137 -10.09 -2.24 3.43
CA HIS A 137 -10.87 -1.13 2.87
C HIS A 137 -12.09 -1.57 2.02
N ASN A 138 -12.53 -2.82 2.09
CA ASN A 138 -13.64 -3.35 1.29
C ASN A 138 -13.33 -3.51 -0.21
N THR A 139 -12.59 -2.60 -0.81
CA THR A 139 -12.18 -2.69 -2.23
C THR A 139 -11.23 -3.83 -2.49
N ASP A 140 -10.44 -4.22 -1.50
CA ASP A 140 -9.56 -5.39 -1.50
C ASP A 140 -10.35 -6.70 -1.59
N ILE A 141 -11.44 -6.84 -0.86
CA ILE A 141 -12.35 -7.99 -0.96
C ILE A 141 -12.92 -8.09 -2.37
N ARG A 142 -13.42 -6.97 -2.91
CA ARG A 142 -13.94 -6.91 -4.28
C ARG A 142 -12.89 -7.24 -5.33
N GLN A 143 -11.64 -6.81 -5.15
CA GLN A 143 -10.54 -7.19 -6.05
C GLN A 143 -10.25 -8.68 -5.98
N ALA A 144 -10.26 -9.28 -4.78
CA ALA A 144 -10.06 -10.71 -4.59
C ALA A 144 -11.15 -11.55 -5.28
N GLU A 145 -12.41 -11.10 -5.22
CA GLU A 145 -13.54 -11.75 -5.90
C GLU A 145 -13.45 -11.63 -7.43
N LYS A 146 -13.09 -10.44 -7.94
CA LYS A 146 -12.99 -10.18 -9.39
C LYS A 146 -11.76 -10.82 -10.03
N ASN A 147 -10.67 -10.99 -9.28
CA ASN A 147 -9.38 -11.46 -9.78
C ASN A 147 -8.84 -12.64 -8.94
N PRO A 148 -9.55 -13.79 -8.87
CA PRO A 148 -9.16 -14.89 -7.99
C PRO A 148 -7.80 -15.47 -8.33
N VAL A 149 -7.43 -15.55 -9.60
CA VAL A 149 -6.10 -16.05 -10.04
C VAL A 149 -4.97 -15.15 -9.54
N MET A 150 -5.15 -13.82 -9.59
CA MET A 150 -4.17 -12.87 -9.04
C MET A 150 -4.08 -12.99 -7.52
N LYS A 151 -5.23 -13.13 -6.85
CA LYS A 151 -5.28 -13.36 -5.39
C LYS A 151 -4.44 -14.56 -5.02
N ASP A 152 -4.70 -15.72 -5.62
CA ASP A 152 -4.04 -16.99 -5.27
C ASP A 152 -2.53 -16.96 -5.58
N LYS A 153 -2.13 -16.27 -6.63
CA LYS A 153 -0.73 -16.19 -7.06
C LYS A 153 0.08 -15.13 -6.32
N TYR A 154 -0.47 -13.94 -6.10
CA TYR A 154 0.28 -12.76 -5.67
C TYR A 154 -0.10 -12.22 -4.28
N ALA A 155 -1.25 -12.62 -3.70
CA ALA A 155 -1.69 -12.20 -2.37
C ALA A 155 -1.61 -13.32 -1.33
N LYS A 156 -0.78 -14.32 -1.54
CA LYS A 156 -0.69 -15.56 -0.74
C LYS A 156 -0.12 -15.38 0.67
N ASN A 157 0.67 -14.31 0.90
CA ASN A 157 1.33 -14.08 2.19
C ASN A 157 0.48 -13.30 3.20
N LEU A 158 -0.77 -12.94 2.87
CA LEU A 158 -1.66 -12.20 3.78
C LEU A 158 -1.95 -12.94 5.09
N GLY A 159 -1.83 -14.27 5.10
CA GLY A 159 -1.94 -15.09 6.32
C GLY A 159 -0.82 -14.85 7.36
N LYS A 160 0.24 -14.11 6.99
CA LYS A 160 1.34 -13.74 7.89
C LYS A 160 1.11 -12.39 8.61
N LEU A 161 -0.02 -11.71 8.36
CA LEU A 161 -0.39 -10.49 9.09
C LEU A 161 -0.61 -10.80 10.57
N ASP A 162 -0.02 -10.00 11.46
CA ASP A 162 -0.22 -10.13 12.91
C ASP A 162 -1.62 -9.70 13.33
N LYS A 163 -2.19 -8.73 12.61
CA LYS A 163 -3.52 -8.19 12.89
C LYS A 163 -4.15 -7.62 11.64
N ILE A 164 -5.48 -7.73 11.57
CA ILE A 164 -6.30 -7.08 10.55
C ILE A 164 -7.24 -6.11 11.24
N LEU A 165 -7.28 -4.87 10.73
CA LEU A 165 -8.22 -3.83 11.14
C LEU A 165 -9.29 -3.70 10.04
N ALA A 166 -10.54 -3.93 10.41
CA ALA A 166 -11.70 -3.69 9.55
C ALA A 166 -12.31 -2.31 9.87
N LEU A 167 -12.65 -1.55 8.84
CA LEU A 167 -13.22 -0.20 9.01
C LEU A 167 -14.71 -0.20 9.32
N SER A 168 -15.38 -1.33 9.14
CA SER A 168 -16.79 -1.52 9.48
C SER A 168 -17.08 -2.97 9.86
N SER A 169 -18.19 -3.21 10.59
CA SER A 169 -18.63 -4.56 10.96
C SER A 169 -18.98 -5.43 9.75
N GLY A 170 -19.45 -4.85 8.65
CA GLY A 170 -19.74 -5.58 7.40
C GLY A 170 -18.53 -6.11 6.65
N VAL A 171 -17.32 -5.86 7.15
CA VAL A 171 -16.05 -6.41 6.60
C VAL A 171 -15.62 -7.68 7.37
N ILE A 172 -16.24 -7.95 8.52
CA ILE A 172 -15.87 -9.04 9.44
C ILE A 172 -16.64 -10.33 9.12
N GLU A 173 -17.76 -10.24 8.41
CA GLU A 173 -18.59 -11.36 7.96
C GLU A 173 -18.07 -11.95 6.64
#